data_f1a811d80957e6b3a85a2f14e65b10f0
#
_entry.id   f1a811d80957e6b3a85a2f14e65b10f0
#
_cell.length_a   1.000
_cell.length_b   1.000
_cell.length_c   1.000
_cell.angle_alpha   90.00
_cell.angle_beta   90.00
_cell.angle_gamma   90.00
#
_symmetry.space_group_name_H-M   'P 1'
#
loop_
_entity.id
_entity.type
_entity.pdbx_description
1 polymer ?
#
loop_
_entity_poly.entity_id
_entity_poly.type
_entity_poly.pdbx_seq_one_letter_code
_entity_poly.pdbx_strand_id
1 'polypeptide(L)'
;RDDVESRGLGDVYKRQKNIIIMIGDGMGINQVQAAYTSNGGYLNMTDRCPYSGLRRTNSASDYITDSAAGGTAIATGVKTKNNMVGMSPDTVPLNSIIRLATLKGLSTGVIATHSVTDATPASFVAHRPHRFMHEEIAADYLASDITLFIGGGKMHFEKRKDGRDISEELRAKGYEIVYSLEEARKTTGDKLGALIAEDAVEPASRRDPDLLADATQLAIDKLSSNKKGFVLMVEGSQIDKGGHKNDQNYMISETLDFDRAVGKALDFAQKDKNTLVLITADHETGGVTVAEGHYGKKKVVVKFNTGWHTASPVPFFAYGPGAELFSGFKDNTAPFT
;
A
#
# COMPACT_ATOMS: atom_id res chain seq x y z
N ARG A 1 8.06 39.96 -1.92
CA ARG A 1 8.54 38.73 -1.25
C ARG A 1 7.54 37.58 -1.39
N ASP A 2 6.23 37.88 -1.44
CA ASP A 2 5.16 36.84 -1.48
C ASP A 2 4.98 36.18 -2.87
N ASP A 3 5.52 36.79 -3.92
CA ASP A 3 5.35 36.33 -5.32
C ASP A 3 6.33 35.20 -5.73
N VAL A 4 7.40 34.96 -4.96
CA VAL A 4 8.41 33.96 -5.26
C VAL A 4 8.05 32.59 -4.64
N GLU A 5 7.44 32.57 -3.44
CA GLU A 5 6.99 31.34 -2.78
C GLU A 5 5.76 30.73 -3.49
N SER A 6 4.84 31.57 -3.98
CA SER A 6 3.65 31.12 -4.74
C SER A 6 4.01 30.47 -6.09
N ARG A 7 5.07 30.91 -6.75
CA ARG A 7 5.53 30.30 -8.02
C ARG A 7 6.16 28.93 -7.84
N GLY A 8 6.85 28.70 -6.73
CA GLY A 8 7.49 27.40 -6.44
C GLY A 8 6.50 26.26 -6.21
N LEU A 9 5.46 26.49 -5.41
CA LEU A 9 4.41 25.51 -5.11
C LEU A 9 3.56 25.17 -6.34
N GLY A 10 3.15 26.17 -7.12
CA GLY A 10 2.36 25.96 -8.34
C GLY A 10 3.08 25.14 -9.42
N ASP A 11 4.40 25.21 -9.51
CA ASP A 11 5.19 24.45 -10.49
C ASP A 11 5.44 23.00 -10.03
N VAL A 12 5.51 22.73 -8.73
CA VAL A 12 5.65 21.38 -8.19
C VAL A 12 4.39 20.55 -8.47
N TYR A 13 3.20 21.10 -8.26
CA TYR A 13 1.93 20.44 -8.56
C TYR A 13 1.67 20.21 -10.07
N LYS A 14 2.32 20.97 -10.95
CA LYS A 14 2.21 20.81 -12.41
C LYS A 14 3.12 19.69 -12.97
N ARG A 15 4.08 19.17 -12.19
CA ARG A 15 5.09 18.22 -12.66
C ARG A 15 4.76 16.76 -12.38
N GLN A 16 3.85 16.46 -11.45
CA GLN A 16 3.50 15.09 -11.08
C GLN A 16 2.36 14.60 -11.99
N LYS A 17 2.64 13.58 -12.79
CA LYS A 17 1.62 12.85 -13.55
C LYS A 17 1.18 11.58 -12.82
N ASN A 18 2.12 10.93 -12.14
CA ASN A 18 1.90 9.64 -11.53
C ASN A 18 2.24 9.68 -10.04
N ILE A 19 1.49 8.93 -9.25
CA ILE A 19 1.74 8.74 -7.83
C ILE A 19 1.71 7.25 -7.54
N ILE A 20 2.76 6.74 -6.87
CA ILE A 20 2.82 5.37 -6.36
C ILE A 20 2.94 5.46 -4.85
N ILE A 21 1.97 4.91 -4.13
CA ILE A 21 1.94 4.84 -2.67
C ILE A 21 2.22 3.39 -2.28
N MET A 22 3.32 3.18 -1.56
CA MET A 22 3.78 1.87 -1.12
C MET A 22 3.61 1.78 0.40
N ILE A 23 2.83 0.81 0.87
CA ILE A 23 2.51 0.62 2.29
C ILE A 23 3.00 -0.75 2.73
N GLY A 24 3.97 -0.77 3.65
CA GLY A 24 4.33 -1.99 4.38
C GLY A 24 3.48 -2.08 5.63
N ASP A 25 2.45 -2.93 5.63
CA ASP A 25 1.57 -3.11 6.79
C ASP A 25 2.37 -3.58 8.00
N GLY A 26 2.26 -2.87 9.12
CA GLY A 26 3.00 -3.15 10.35
C GLY A 26 4.50 -2.83 10.31
N MET A 27 4.99 -2.16 9.26
CA MET A 27 6.41 -1.89 9.02
C MET A 27 6.92 -0.67 9.79
N GLY A 28 7.33 -0.87 11.03
CA GLY A 28 8.07 0.15 11.81
C GLY A 28 9.53 0.31 11.37
N ILE A 29 10.22 1.27 11.97
CA ILE A 29 11.64 1.55 11.65
C ILE A 29 12.57 0.36 11.98
N ASN A 30 12.24 -0.44 12.99
CA ASN A 30 13.04 -1.59 13.37
C ASN A 30 12.82 -2.80 12.45
N GLN A 31 11.66 -2.94 11.82
CA GLN A 31 11.41 -3.91 10.74
C GLN A 31 12.29 -3.58 9.53
N VAL A 32 12.34 -2.29 9.14
CA VAL A 32 13.24 -1.81 8.08
C VAL A 32 14.71 -2.07 8.45
N GLN A 33 15.14 -1.73 9.68
CA GLN A 33 16.52 -1.96 10.12
C GLN A 33 16.90 -3.45 10.16
N ALA A 34 15.97 -4.32 10.57
CA ALA A 34 16.19 -5.77 10.56
C ALA A 34 16.37 -6.29 9.12
N ALA A 35 15.53 -5.89 8.20
CA ALA A 35 15.63 -6.25 6.79
C ALA A 35 16.92 -5.69 6.16
N TYR A 36 17.26 -4.43 6.43
CA TYR A 36 18.50 -3.78 5.98
C TYR A 36 19.73 -4.57 6.40
N THR A 37 19.78 -4.98 7.68
CA THR A 37 20.88 -5.78 8.22
C THR A 37 20.96 -7.17 7.58
N SER A 38 19.81 -7.84 7.46
CA SER A 38 19.69 -9.16 6.83
C SER A 38 20.06 -9.15 5.35
N ASN A 39 19.89 -8.01 4.68
CA ASN A 39 20.26 -7.83 3.27
C ASN A 39 21.70 -7.31 3.06
N GLY A 40 22.51 -7.28 4.12
CA GLY A 40 23.90 -6.89 4.02
C GLY A 40 24.16 -5.38 3.99
N GLY A 41 23.20 -4.58 4.45
CA GLY A 41 23.31 -3.12 4.55
C GLY A 41 22.87 -2.38 3.27
N TYR A 42 21.78 -2.84 2.66
CA TYR A 42 21.14 -2.15 1.53
C TYR A 42 19.65 -2.47 1.45
N LEU A 43 18.84 -1.45 1.22
CA LEU A 43 17.44 -1.56 0.75
C LEU A 43 17.14 -0.45 -0.26
N ASN A 44 16.28 -0.72 -1.23
CA ASN A 44 15.86 0.28 -2.20
C ASN A 44 15.23 1.50 -1.53
N MET A 45 14.36 1.28 -0.53
CA MET A 45 13.65 2.35 0.17
C MET A 45 14.57 3.28 0.95
N THR A 46 15.66 2.77 1.53
CA THR A 46 16.58 3.56 2.35
C THR A 46 17.68 4.23 1.51
N ASP A 47 18.21 3.53 0.51
CA ASP A 47 19.44 3.94 -0.19
C ASP A 47 19.15 4.74 -1.47
N ARG A 48 17.91 4.66 -1.98
CA ARG A 48 17.53 5.34 -3.23
C ARG A 48 16.60 6.54 -3.02
N CYS A 49 15.95 6.66 -1.86
CA CYS A 49 15.05 7.76 -1.56
C CYS A 49 15.81 8.91 -0.90
N PRO A 50 15.89 10.10 -1.53
CA PRO A 50 16.65 11.22 -0.97
C PRO A 50 15.96 11.92 0.20
N TYR A 51 14.66 11.69 0.39
CA TYR A 51 13.88 12.32 1.43
C TYR A 51 13.27 11.28 2.36
N SER A 52 13.39 11.52 3.65
CA SER A 52 12.85 10.65 4.69
C SER A 52 12.21 11.42 5.84
N GLY A 53 11.40 10.75 6.60
CA GLY A 53 10.74 11.30 7.78
C GLY A 53 10.08 10.22 8.62
N LEU A 54 9.30 10.65 9.59
CA LEU A 54 8.50 9.77 10.46
C LEU A 54 7.03 10.22 10.46
N ARG A 55 6.13 9.28 10.71
CA ARG A 55 4.67 9.56 10.81
C ARG A 55 4.11 9.07 12.12
N ARG A 56 3.31 9.92 12.78
CA ARG A 56 2.41 9.50 13.87
C ARG A 56 1.23 8.77 13.26
N THR A 57 0.81 7.69 13.92
CA THR A 57 -0.18 6.76 13.35
C THR A 57 -1.50 6.69 14.13
N ASN A 58 -1.61 7.34 15.30
CA ASN A 58 -2.83 7.28 16.12
C ASN A 58 -4.09 7.50 15.29
N SER A 59 -5.16 6.75 15.60
CA SER A 59 -6.48 6.94 15.00
C SER A 59 -7.27 8.07 15.66
N ALA A 60 -8.50 8.31 15.23
CA ALA A 60 -9.38 9.27 15.86
C ALA A 60 -9.96 8.75 17.20
N SER A 61 -10.04 7.42 17.39
CA SER A 61 -10.58 6.79 18.59
C SER A 61 -9.51 6.29 19.55
N ASP A 62 -8.30 5.95 19.06
CA ASP A 62 -7.33 5.19 19.84
C ASP A 62 -5.91 5.71 19.64
N TYR A 63 -5.10 5.61 20.71
CA TYR A 63 -3.67 5.91 20.65
C TYR A 63 -2.91 4.93 19.75
N ILE A 64 -3.34 3.67 19.70
CA ILE A 64 -2.81 2.64 18.81
C ILE A 64 -3.84 2.41 17.70
N THR A 65 -3.46 2.70 16.47
CA THR A 65 -4.31 2.50 15.30
C THR A 65 -4.39 1.03 14.89
N ASP A 66 -5.44 0.67 14.14
CA ASP A 66 -5.46 -0.50 13.29
C ASP A 66 -5.24 -0.13 11.82
N SER A 67 -5.07 -1.12 10.93
CA SER A 67 -4.82 -0.88 9.51
C SER A 67 -6.00 -0.16 8.81
N ALA A 68 -7.23 -0.32 9.28
CA ALA A 68 -8.39 0.34 8.69
C ALA A 68 -8.31 1.86 8.90
N ALA A 69 -8.05 2.30 10.12
CA ALA A 69 -7.91 3.72 10.43
C ALA A 69 -6.60 4.31 9.89
N GLY A 70 -5.48 3.57 9.98
CA GLY A 70 -4.19 3.96 9.42
C GLY A 70 -4.25 4.12 7.90
N GLY A 71 -4.77 3.11 7.20
CA GLY A 71 -4.97 3.13 5.75
C GLY A 71 -5.93 4.24 5.30
N THR A 72 -7.04 4.45 6.03
CA THR A 72 -7.98 5.54 5.74
C THR A 72 -7.31 6.91 5.87
N ALA A 73 -6.50 7.13 6.91
CA ALA A 73 -5.78 8.39 7.08
C ALA A 73 -4.81 8.66 5.92
N ILE A 74 -4.08 7.64 5.45
CA ILE A 74 -3.19 7.76 4.29
C ILE A 74 -3.98 7.99 2.99
N ALA A 75 -5.09 7.27 2.81
CA ALA A 75 -5.88 7.32 1.57
C ALA A 75 -6.70 8.60 1.40
N THR A 76 -7.10 9.25 2.51
CA THR A 76 -8.11 10.33 2.50
C THR A 76 -7.66 11.64 3.14
N GLY A 77 -6.56 11.62 3.91
CA GLY A 77 -6.12 12.76 4.72
C GLY A 77 -6.98 13.01 5.97
N VAL A 78 -7.88 12.07 6.32
CA VAL A 78 -8.80 12.21 7.46
C VAL A 78 -8.62 11.04 8.43
N LYS A 79 -8.40 11.34 9.71
CA LYS A 79 -8.41 10.33 10.77
C LYS A 79 -9.80 9.74 10.96
N THR A 80 -9.88 8.44 11.16
CA THR A 80 -11.13 7.75 11.49
C THR A 80 -10.98 6.85 12.71
N LYS A 81 -12.07 6.23 13.16
CA LYS A 81 -12.07 5.27 14.27
C LYS A 81 -11.49 3.93 13.82
N ASN A 82 -10.84 3.22 14.73
CA ASN A 82 -10.40 1.85 14.47
C ASN A 82 -11.54 1.01 13.89
N ASN A 83 -11.21 0.09 13.01
CA ASN A 83 -12.09 -0.75 12.20
C ASN A 83 -12.87 -0.04 11.07
N MET A 84 -12.93 1.27 11.00
CA MET A 84 -13.63 1.98 9.92
C MET A 84 -12.77 2.10 8.66
N VAL A 85 -13.37 1.84 7.51
CA VAL A 85 -12.73 1.83 6.19
C VAL A 85 -13.30 2.94 5.32
N GLY A 86 -12.48 3.90 4.88
CA GLY A 86 -12.85 4.95 3.93
C GLY A 86 -13.97 5.89 4.40
N MET A 87 -14.23 5.97 5.70
CA MET A 87 -15.28 6.80 6.29
C MET A 87 -14.72 7.73 7.36
N SER A 88 -15.38 8.88 7.58
CA SER A 88 -15.10 9.76 8.70
C SER A 88 -15.54 9.13 10.04
N PRO A 89 -15.10 9.67 11.20
CA PRO A 89 -15.57 9.19 12.50
C PRO A 89 -17.11 9.21 12.69
N ASP A 90 -17.79 10.04 11.91
CA ASP A 90 -19.26 10.18 11.91
C ASP A 90 -19.93 9.34 10.81
N THR A 91 -19.21 8.34 10.28
CA THR A 91 -19.72 7.40 9.26
C THR A 91 -20.09 8.04 7.91
N VAL A 92 -19.47 9.17 7.57
CA VAL A 92 -19.64 9.80 6.25
C VAL A 92 -18.57 9.24 5.31
N PRO A 93 -18.92 8.74 4.10
CA PRO A 93 -17.96 8.31 3.09
C PRO A 93 -16.97 9.40 2.72
N LEU A 94 -15.68 9.07 2.63
CA LEU A 94 -14.59 9.96 2.29
C LEU A 94 -14.11 9.70 0.86
N ASN A 95 -13.69 10.73 0.15
CA ASN A 95 -13.03 10.54 -1.14
C ASN A 95 -11.56 10.18 -0.92
N SER A 96 -11.18 8.97 -1.29
CA SER A 96 -9.77 8.57 -1.31
C SER A 96 -9.03 9.21 -2.50
N ILE A 97 -7.70 9.21 -2.45
CA ILE A 97 -6.86 9.65 -3.58
C ILE A 97 -7.16 8.82 -4.85
N ILE A 98 -7.44 7.53 -4.74
CA ILE A 98 -7.87 6.66 -5.85
C ILE A 98 -9.19 7.18 -6.43
N ARG A 99 -10.19 7.46 -5.60
CA ARG A 99 -11.47 8.00 -6.06
C ARG A 99 -11.31 9.34 -6.76
N LEU A 100 -10.53 10.26 -6.19
CA LEU A 100 -10.26 11.57 -6.79
C LEU A 100 -9.52 11.46 -8.12
N ALA A 101 -8.55 10.55 -8.22
CA ALA A 101 -7.82 10.27 -9.46
C ALA A 101 -8.74 9.72 -10.55
N THR A 102 -9.58 8.74 -10.21
CA THR A 102 -10.59 8.17 -11.12
C THR A 102 -11.52 9.25 -11.67
N LEU A 103 -12.04 10.14 -10.80
CA LEU A 103 -12.91 11.25 -11.22
C LEU A 103 -12.22 12.25 -12.16
N LYS A 104 -10.90 12.37 -12.07
CA LYS A 104 -10.08 13.19 -12.98
C LYS A 104 -9.68 12.45 -14.26
N GLY A 105 -10.06 11.18 -14.40
CA GLY A 105 -9.78 10.34 -15.56
C GLY A 105 -8.34 9.82 -15.61
N LEU A 106 -7.64 9.75 -14.46
CA LEU A 106 -6.39 9.01 -14.32
C LEU A 106 -6.70 7.51 -14.23
N SER A 107 -5.75 6.68 -14.63
CA SER A 107 -5.80 5.25 -14.32
C SER A 107 -5.47 5.01 -12.84
N THR A 108 -6.11 4.02 -12.23
CA THR A 108 -5.97 3.77 -10.80
C THR A 108 -5.81 2.30 -10.50
N GLY A 109 -5.03 1.97 -9.47
CA GLY A 109 -4.82 0.57 -9.10
C GLY A 109 -4.54 0.36 -7.62
N VAL A 110 -4.87 -0.86 -7.14
CA VAL A 110 -4.46 -1.36 -5.83
C VAL A 110 -3.88 -2.76 -5.96
N ILE A 111 -2.80 -3.02 -5.22
CA ILE A 111 -2.13 -4.32 -5.14
C ILE A 111 -1.94 -4.68 -3.67
N ALA A 112 -2.16 -5.95 -3.30
CA ALA A 112 -1.94 -6.44 -1.95
C ALA A 112 -1.45 -7.89 -1.94
N THR A 113 -0.60 -8.25 -0.99
CA THR A 113 -0.20 -9.66 -0.75
C THR A 113 -1.16 -10.40 0.19
N HIS A 114 -2.26 -9.78 0.56
CA HIS A 114 -3.42 -10.34 1.24
C HIS A 114 -4.67 -10.15 0.40
N SER A 115 -5.86 -10.32 0.99
CA SER A 115 -7.12 -10.01 0.32
C SER A 115 -7.17 -8.53 -0.10
N VAL A 116 -7.61 -8.24 -1.32
CA VAL A 116 -7.90 -6.86 -1.75
C VAL A 116 -9.08 -6.25 -0.98
N THR A 117 -9.85 -7.08 -0.24
CA THR A 117 -10.90 -6.63 0.67
C THR A 117 -10.42 -6.41 2.09
N ASP A 118 -9.13 -6.65 2.41
CA ASP A 118 -8.58 -6.33 3.73
C ASP A 118 -8.45 -4.81 3.90
N ALA A 119 -8.24 -4.40 5.13
CA ALA A 119 -8.40 -3.02 5.60
C ALA A 119 -7.63 -1.98 4.79
N THR A 120 -6.34 -2.24 4.50
CA THR A 120 -5.49 -1.26 3.82
C THR A 120 -5.92 -1.01 2.38
N PRO A 121 -6.03 -2.02 1.46
CA PRO A 121 -6.53 -1.76 0.11
C PRO A 121 -7.98 -1.28 0.10
N ALA A 122 -8.83 -1.81 0.99
CA ALA A 122 -10.22 -1.38 1.12
C ALA A 122 -10.35 0.11 1.46
N SER A 123 -9.44 0.68 2.25
CA SER A 123 -9.45 2.11 2.62
C SER A 123 -9.29 3.05 1.41
N PHE A 124 -8.77 2.55 0.29
CA PHE A 124 -8.62 3.31 -0.95
C PHE A 124 -9.83 3.17 -1.88
N VAL A 125 -10.70 2.15 -1.68
CA VAL A 125 -11.75 1.76 -2.64
C VAL A 125 -13.14 1.77 -2.03
N ALA A 126 -13.29 1.40 -0.75
CA ALA A 126 -14.55 1.10 -0.09
C ALA A 126 -14.91 2.10 1.03
N HIS A 127 -16.19 2.03 1.45
CA HIS A 127 -16.73 2.86 2.55
C HIS A 127 -17.56 1.98 3.47
N ARG A 128 -16.93 1.42 4.53
CA ARG A 128 -17.61 0.50 5.45
C ARG A 128 -17.35 0.86 6.91
N PRO A 129 -18.37 0.73 7.79
CA PRO A 129 -18.20 1.00 9.23
C PRO A 129 -17.31 -0.04 9.91
N HIS A 130 -17.05 -1.20 9.27
CA HIS A 130 -16.22 -2.25 9.84
C HIS A 130 -15.42 -3.01 8.77
N ARG A 131 -14.10 -3.17 9.00
CA ARG A 131 -13.15 -3.81 8.08
C ARG A 131 -13.45 -5.27 7.73
N PHE A 132 -14.17 -5.99 8.60
CA PHE A 132 -14.54 -7.39 8.36
C PHE A 132 -15.81 -7.57 7.52
N MET A 133 -16.34 -6.50 6.95
CA MET A 133 -17.42 -6.56 5.96
C MET A 133 -16.86 -6.87 4.57
N HIS A 134 -16.12 -7.97 4.46
CA HIS A 134 -15.35 -8.30 3.24
C HIS A 134 -16.24 -8.46 2.01
N GLU A 135 -17.43 -9.07 2.15
CA GLU A 135 -18.33 -9.25 1.02
C GLU A 135 -18.89 -7.91 0.51
N GLU A 136 -19.23 -6.99 1.42
CA GLU A 136 -19.68 -5.66 1.07
C GLU A 136 -18.55 -4.80 0.49
N ILE A 137 -17.32 -4.95 1.01
CA ILE A 137 -16.12 -4.32 0.44
C ILE A 137 -15.86 -4.83 -0.97
N ALA A 138 -16.00 -6.14 -1.23
CA ALA A 138 -15.89 -6.69 -2.59
C ALA A 138 -16.94 -6.08 -3.53
N ALA A 139 -18.17 -5.85 -3.06
CA ALA A 139 -19.20 -5.18 -3.86
C ALA A 139 -18.88 -3.70 -4.13
N ASP A 140 -18.12 -3.01 -3.27
CA ASP A 140 -17.70 -1.61 -3.52
C ASP A 140 -16.76 -1.47 -4.72
N TYR A 141 -16.03 -2.53 -5.09
CA TYR A 141 -15.22 -2.54 -6.32
C TYR A 141 -16.06 -2.30 -7.58
N LEU A 142 -17.33 -2.73 -7.60
CA LEU A 142 -18.26 -2.44 -8.71
C LEU A 142 -18.54 -0.94 -8.87
N ALA A 143 -18.54 -0.17 -7.79
CA ALA A 143 -18.84 1.25 -7.81
C ALA A 143 -17.59 2.14 -7.89
N SER A 144 -16.41 1.57 -7.66
CA SER A 144 -15.16 2.33 -7.56
C SER A 144 -14.62 2.82 -8.90
N ASP A 145 -14.97 2.12 -10.01
CA ASP A 145 -14.39 2.33 -11.34
C ASP A 145 -12.85 2.31 -11.38
N ILE A 146 -12.23 1.62 -10.42
CA ILE A 146 -10.78 1.41 -10.39
C ILE A 146 -10.31 0.70 -11.66
N THR A 147 -9.17 1.06 -12.23
CA THR A 147 -8.68 0.47 -13.48
C THR A 147 -8.19 -0.96 -13.27
N LEU A 148 -7.44 -1.20 -12.18
CA LEU A 148 -6.97 -2.54 -11.84
C LEU A 148 -6.90 -2.81 -10.34
N PHE A 149 -7.05 -4.08 -9.98
CA PHE A 149 -6.71 -4.60 -8.65
C PHE A 149 -6.07 -5.97 -8.76
N ILE A 150 -5.04 -6.23 -7.94
CA ILE A 150 -4.29 -7.49 -7.91
C ILE A 150 -4.11 -7.92 -6.46
N GLY A 151 -4.52 -9.13 -6.10
CA GLY A 151 -4.29 -9.68 -4.76
C GLY A 151 -5.13 -10.91 -4.50
N GLY A 152 -5.23 -11.28 -3.23
CA GLY A 152 -6.11 -12.37 -2.79
C GLY A 152 -7.55 -11.92 -2.58
N GLY A 153 -8.34 -12.77 -1.90
CA GLY A 153 -9.72 -12.49 -1.52
C GLY A 153 -10.78 -13.01 -2.48
N LYS A 154 -10.42 -13.89 -3.42
CA LYS A 154 -11.35 -14.50 -4.38
C LYS A 154 -12.64 -14.98 -3.72
N MET A 155 -12.54 -15.58 -2.54
CA MET A 155 -13.70 -16.10 -1.81
C MET A 155 -14.75 -15.02 -1.51
N HIS A 156 -14.37 -13.77 -1.30
CA HIS A 156 -15.30 -12.67 -0.98
C HIS A 156 -16.02 -12.12 -2.23
N PHE A 157 -15.49 -12.40 -3.41
CA PHE A 157 -16.13 -12.06 -4.69
C PHE A 157 -17.07 -13.16 -5.19
N GLU A 158 -16.72 -14.44 -5.00
CA GLU A 158 -17.38 -15.57 -5.64
C GLU A 158 -18.11 -16.52 -4.68
N LYS A 159 -17.65 -16.68 -3.41
CA LYS A 159 -18.22 -17.60 -2.42
C LYS A 159 -19.01 -16.85 -1.34
N ARG A 160 -19.94 -16.06 -1.76
CA ARG A 160 -20.66 -15.10 -0.92
C ARG A 160 -21.92 -15.70 -0.30
N LYS A 161 -22.27 -15.22 0.89
CA LYS A 161 -23.49 -15.63 1.63
C LYS A 161 -24.77 -15.11 0.96
N ASP A 162 -24.69 -13.98 0.25
CA ASP A 162 -25.81 -13.36 -0.46
C ASP A 162 -26.11 -14.02 -1.83
N GLY A 163 -25.30 -15.00 -2.24
CA GLY A 163 -25.46 -15.73 -3.50
C GLY A 163 -25.07 -14.95 -4.76
N ARG A 164 -24.52 -13.74 -4.62
CA ARG A 164 -23.98 -12.95 -5.74
C ARG A 164 -22.61 -13.48 -6.16
N ASP A 165 -22.27 -13.27 -7.42
CA ASP A 165 -20.92 -13.42 -7.96
C ASP A 165 -20.42 -12.05 -8.44
N ILE A 166 -19.59 -11.39 -7.62
CA ILE A 166 -19.05 -10.05 -7.93
C ILE A 166 -18.05 -10.13 -9.10
N SER A 167 -17.36 -11.26 -9.27
CA SER A 167 -16.47 -11.48 -10.41
C SER A 167 -17.24 -11.44 -11.73
N GLU A 168 -18.41 -12.09 -11.82
CA GLU A 168 -19.27 -12.03 -13.00
C GLU A 168 -19.87 -10.64 -13.22
N GLU A 169 -20.27 -9.95 -12.14
CA GLU A 169 -20.77 -8.57 -12.23
C GLU A 169 -19.68 -7.60 -12.71
N LEU A 170 -18.42 -7.81 -12.31
CA LEU A 170 -17.27 -7.04 -12.81
C LEU A 170 -16.98 -7.34 -14.29
N ARG A 171 -17.05 -8.62 -14.70
CA ARG A 171 -16.94 -8.99 -16.14
C ARG A 171 -18.01 -8.29 -16.98
N ALA A 172 -19.23 -8.23 -16.49
CA ALA A 172 -20.31 -7.48 -17.15
C ALA A 172 -20.03 -5.97 -17.26
N LYS A 173 -19.16 -5.42 -16.41
CA LYS A 173 -18.66 -4.04 -16.46
C LYS A 173 -17.35 -3.86 -17.25
N GLY A 174 -16.92 -4.89 -17.96
CA GLY A 174 -15.76 -4.86 -18.83
C GLY A 174 -14.42 -5.15 -18.15
N TYR A 175 -14.42 -5.72 -16.95
CA TYR A 175 -13.18 -6.21 -16.34
C TYR A 175 -12.80 -7.58 -16.92
N GLU A 176 -11.52 -7.76 -17.21
CA GLU A 176 -10.94 -9.08 -17.35
C GLU A 176 -10.62 -9.60 -15.94
N ILE A 177 -11.38 -10.61 -15.46
CA ILE A 177 -11.15 -11.25 -14.15
C ILE A 177 -10.34 -12.52 -14.36
N VAL A 178 -9.16 -12.58 -13.76
CA VAL A 178 -8.20 -13.67 -13.88
C VAL A 178 -7.69 -14.14 -12.50
N TYR A 179 -7.03 -15.29 -12.46
CA TYR A 179 -6.69 -15.95 -11.18
C TYR A 179 -5.19 -16.22 -11.00
N SER A 180 -4.37 -15.68 -11.90
CA SER A 180 -2.91 -15.72 -11.76
C SER A 180 -2.26 -14.50 -12.39
N LEU A 181 -1.01 -14.20 -12.00
CA LEU A 181 -0.22 -13.14 -12.66
C LEU A 181 0.13 -13.51 -14.10
N GLU A 182 0.29 -14.80 -14.40
CA GLU A 182 0.54 -15.25 -15.77
C GLU A 182 -0.64 -14.94 -16.69
N GLU A 183 -1.87 -15.19 -16.24
CA GLU A 183 -3.08 -14.80 -16.97
C GLU A 183 -3.17 -13.26 -17.07
N ALA A 184 -2.91 -12.55 -15.98
CA ALA A 184 -2.97 -11.08 -15.94
C ALA A 184 -2.01 -10.42 -16.96
N ARG A 185 -0.85 -11.01 -17.20
CA ARG A 185 0.10 -10.54 -18.24
C ARG A 185 -0.44 -10.67 -19.67
N LYS A 186 -1.38 -11.60 -19.90
CA LYS A 186 -1.98 -11.86 -21.23
C LYS A 186 -3.20 -11.00 -21.51
N THR A 187 -3.74 -10.32 -20.50
CA THR A 187 -4.92 -9.45 -20.64
C THR A 187 -4.59 -8.21 -21.46
N THR A 188 -5.51 -7.82 -22.32
CA THR A 188 -5.39 -6.65 -23.20
C THR A 188 -6.45 -5.58 -22.96
N GLY A 189 -7.47 -5.89 -22.16
CA GLY A 189 -8.54 -4.96 -21.80
C GLY A 189 -8.07 -3.82 -20.91
N ASP A 190 -8.89 -2.77 -20.86
CA ASP A 190 -8.61 -1.56 -20.11
C ASP A 190 -8.77 -1.75 -18.59
N LYS A 191 -9.57 -2.73 -18.15
CA LYS A 191 -9.85 -3.00 -16.74
C LYS A 191 -9.48 -4.43 -16.37
N LEU A 192 -8.75 -4.58 -15.25
CA LEU A 192 -8.23 -5.87 -14.78
C LEU A 192 -8.56 -6.11 -13.31
N GLY A 193 -9.10 -7.29 -13.01
CA GLY A 193 -9.15 -7.84 -11.67
C GLY A 193 -8.39 -9.16 -11.60
N ALA A 194 -7.26 -9.22 -10.88
CA ALA A 194 -6.49 -10.43 -10.69
C ALA A 194 -6.62 -10.94 -9.25
N LEU A 195 -7.48 -11.93 -9.04
CA LEU A 195 -7.76 -12.56 -7.74
C LEU A 195 -6.88 -13.82 -7.59
N ILE A 196 -5.61 -13.61 -7.26
CA ILE A 196 -4.55 -14.62 -7.35
C ILE A 196 -4.46 -15.60 -6.18
N ALA A 197 -5.34 -15.45 -5.18
CA ALA A 197 -5.47 -16.36 -4.03
C ALA A 197 -6.91 -16.34 -3.48
N GLU A 198 -7.28 -17.39 -2.76
CA GLU A 198 -8.60 -17.46 -2.10
C GLU A 198 -8.77 -16.36 -1.05
N ASP A 199 -7.76 -16.13 -0.21
CA ASP A 199 -7.70 -15.06 0.78
C ASP A 199 -6.35 -14.34 0.69
N ALA A 200 -5.31 -14.80 1.37
CA ALA A 200 -3.95 -14.28 1.27
C ALA A 200 -3.11 -15.12 0.32
N VAL A 201 -2.10 -14.53 -0.33
CA VAL A 201 -1.05 -15.32 -0.99
C VAL A 201 -0.18 -16.00 0.06
N GLU A 202 0.54 -17.08 -0.34
CA GLU A 202 1.50 -17.73 0.57
C GLU A 202 2.56 -16.73 1.07
N PRO A 203 3.13 -16.94 2.27
CA PRO A 203 4.25 -16.13 2.75
C PRO A 203 5.42 -16.07 1.76
N ALA A 204 6.18 -14.96 1.75
CA ALA A 204 7.30 -14.72 0.85
C ALA A 204 8.35 -15.83 0.86
N SER A 205 8.49 -16.54 1.98
CA SER A 205 9.37 -17.71 2.09
C SER A 205 8.88 -18.96 1.34
N ARG A 206 7.62 -18.99 0.85
CA ARG A 206 6.99 -20.14 0.19
C ARG A 206 6.35 -19.83 -1.15
N ARG A 207 6.25 -18.53 -1.53
CA ARG A 207 5.77 -18.09 -2.84
C ARG A 207 6.95 -17.70 -3.75
N ASP A 208 6.64 -17.39 -4.98
CA ASP A 208 7.59 -16.72 -5.88
C ASP A 208 8.13 -15.47 -5.19
N PRO A 209 9.46 -15.37 -5.00
CA PRO A 209 10.07 -14.23 -4.30
C PRO A 209 9.85 -12.89 -5.00
N ASP A 210 9.52 -12.87 -6.28
CA ASP A 210 9.30 -11.65 -7.06
C ASP A 210 7.81 -11.35 -7.30
N LEU A 211 6.88 -12.10 -6.67
CA LEU A 211 5.44 -11.97 -6.92
C LEU A 211 4.94 -10.52 -6.77
N LEU A 212 5.28 -9.83 -5.67
CA LEU A 212 4.84 -8.45 -5.46
C LEU A 212 5.55 -7.47 -6.40
N ALA A 213 6.83 -7.70 -6.65
CA ALA A 213 7.61 -6.90 -7.61
C ALA A 213 7.06 -7.04 -9.03
N ASP A 214 6.71 -8.24 -9.44
CA ASP A 214 6.12 -8.55 -10.75
C ASP A 214 4.71 -8.00 -10.90
N ALA A 215 3.87 -8.10 -9.85
CA ALA A 215 2.56 -7.48 -9.83
C ALA A 215 2.65 -5.95 -9.94
N THR A 216 3.62 -5.35 -9.23
CA THR A 216 3.88 -3.91 -9.28
C THR A 216 4.32 -3.48 -10.67
N GLN A 217 5.24 -4.21 -11.31
CA GLN A 217 5.68 -3.92 -12.68
C GLN A 217 4.52 -4.02 -13.68
N LEU A 218 3.73 -5.10 -13.60
CA LEU A 218 2.56 -5.29 -14.46
C LEU A 218 1.55 -4.14 -14.32
N ALA A 219 1.28 -3.72 -13.09
CA ALA A 219 0.35 -2.61 -12.85
C ALA A 219 0.89 -1.29 -13.41
N ILE A 220 2.17 -0.99 -13.19
CA ILE A 220 2.82 0.19 -13.75
C ILE A 220 2.72 0.20 -15.28
N ASP A 221 3.03 -0.93 -15.95
CA ASP A 221 3.00 -1.05 -17.40
C ASP A 221 1.59 -0.79 -17.96
N LYS A 222 0.55 -1.37 -17.33
CA LYS A 222 -0.84 -1.13 -17.73
C LYS A 222 -1.31 0.30 -17.46
N LEU A 223 -1.08 0.82 -16.27
CA LEU A 223 -1.60 2.14 -15.85
C LEU A 223 -0.89 3.28 -16.55
N SER A 224 0.39 3.16 -16.85
CA SER A 224 1.20 4.19 -17.53
C SER A 224 0.81 4.46 -18.97
N SER A 225 -0.01 3.60 -19.58
CA SER A 225 -0.61 3.82 -20.91
C SER A 225 -1.52 5.07 -20.95
N ASN A 226 -2.10 5.44 -19.81
CA ASN A 226 -2.93 6.63 -19.69
C ASN A 226 -2.07 7.92 -19.73
N LYS A 227 -2.25 8.73 -20.77
CA LYS A 227 -1.49 9.99 -20.95
C LYS A 227 -1.76 11.03 -19.85
N LYS A 228 -2.88 10.93 -19.14
CA LYS A 228 -3.19 11.79 -17.99
C LYS A 228 -2.39 11.41 -16.75
N GLY A 229 -1.90 10.17 -16.69
CA GLY A 229 -1.18 9.61 -15.56
C GLY A 229 -1.99 8.62 -14.75
N PHE A 230 -1.43 8.19 -13.61
CA PHE A 230 -2.05 7.19 -12.75
C PHE A 230 -1.77 7.40 -11.26
N VAL A 231 -2.59 6.75 -10.44
CA VAL A 231 -2.35 6.55 -9.01
C VAL A 231 -2.39 5.05 -8.71
N LEU A 232 -1.32 4.53 -8.11
CA LEU A 232 -1.18 3.13 -7.72
C LEU A 232 -0.89 3.02 -6.23
N MET A 233 -1.65 2.21 -5.51
CA MET A 233 -1.32 1.76 -4.16
C MET A 233 -0.79 0.33 -4.22
N VAL A 234 0.32 0.05 -3.53
CA VAL A 234 0.93 -1.28 -3.40
C VAL A 234 1.15 -1.58 -1.94
N GLU A 235 0.68 -2.72 -1.50
CA GLU A 235 0.79 -3.15 -0.11
C GLU A 235 1.60 -4.44 0.05
N GLY A 236 2.60 -4.38 0.92
CA GLY A 236 3.24 -5.55 1.52
C GLY A 236 2.50 -5.94 2.80
N SER A 237 1.39 -6.65 2.65
CA SER A 237 0.40 -6.87 3.72
C SER A 237 0.87 -7.80 4.83
N GLN A 238 1.89 -8.63 4.60
CA GLN A 238 2.21 -9.72 5.51
C GLN A 238 3.40 -9.46 6.43
N ILE A 239 4.00 -8.27 6.38
CA ILE A 239 5.00 -7.83 7.37
C ILE A 239 4.32 -7.80 8.75
N ASP A 240 3.10 -7.27 8.82
CA ASP A 240 2.23 -7.28 9.98
C ASP A 240 1.99 -8.69 10.55
N LYS A 241 1.70 -9.66 9.68
CA LYS A 241 1.49 -11.06 10.10
C LYS A 241 2.74 -11.65 10.75
N GLY A 242 3.93 -11.28 10.24
CA GLY A 242 5.22 -11.65 10.85
C GLY A 242 5.40 -11.02 12.24
N GLY A 243 5.02 -9.75 12.39
CA GLY A 243 5.01 -9.02 13.66
C GLY A 243 4.06 -9.64 14.68
N HIS A 244 2.81 -9.88 14.31
CA HIS A 244 1.80 -10.53 15.16
C HIS A 244 2.23 -11.92 15.67
N LYS A 245 2.91 -12.69 14.82
CA LYS A 245 3.43 -14.03 15.18
C LYS A 245 4.74 -13.97 15.93
N ASN A 246 5.34 -12.79 16.11
CA ASN A 246 6.68 -12.62 16.65
C ASN A 246 7.71 -13.50 15.90
N ASP A 247 7.53 -13.64 14.58
CA ASP A 247 8.38 -14.45 13.71
C ASP A 247 9.33 -13.53 12.92
N GLN A 248 10.59 -13.52 13.36
CA GLN A 248 11.64 -12.72 12.74
C GLN A 248 11.83 -13.02 11.25
N ASN A 249 11.83 -14.31 10.88
CA ASN A 249 12.12 -14.71 9.51
C ASN A 249 10.96 -14.34 8.58
N TYR A 250 9.75 -14.53 9.04
CA TYR A 250 8.55 -14.13 8.30
C TYR A 250 8.54 -12.62 8.07
N MET A 251 8.66 -11.83 9.13
CA MET A 251 8.68 -10.37 9.07
C MET A 251 9.77 -9.85 8.12
N ILE A 252 11.00 -10.36 8.24
CA ILE A 252 12.13 -9.94 7.40
C ILE A 252 11.91 -10.32 5.94
N SER A 253 11.47 -11.55 5.65
CA SER A 253 11.25 -12.00 4.27
C SER A 253 10.17 -11.19 3.55
N GLU A 254 9.09 -10.83 4.25
CA GLU A 254 8.05 -9.95 3.70
C GLU A 254 8.55 -8.51 3.49
N THR A 255 9.35 -7.98 4.42
CA THR A 255 9.94 -6.65 4.26
C THR A 255 10.88 -6.59 3.05
N LEU A 256 11.66 -7.65 2.81
CA LEU A 256 12.54 -7.76 1.64
C LEU A 256 11.74 -7.95 0.34
N ASP A 257 10.63 -8.68 0.37
CA ASP A 257 9.73 -8.80 -0.78
C ASP A 257 9.12 -7.44 -1.14
N PHE A 258 8.63 -6.71 -0.15
CA PHE A 258 8.13 -5.36 -0.31
C PHE A 258 9.20 -4.41 -0.88
N ASP A 259 10.44 -4.48 -0.38
CA ASP A 259 11.54 -3.64 -0.87
C ASP A 259 11.90 -3.93 -2.35
N ARG A 260 11.75 -5.17 -2.82
CA ARG A 260 11.91 -5.48 -4.25
C ARG A 260 10.83 -4.81 -5.10
N ALA A 261 9.59 -4.78 -4.62
CA ALA A 261 8.50 -4.04 -5.28
C ALA A 261 8.75 -2.52 -5.27
N VAL A 262 9.28 -1.98 -4.16
CA VAL A 262 9.76 -0.58 -4.09
C VAL A 262 10.82 -0.34 -5.17
N GLY A 263 11.74 -1.27 -5.37
CA GLY A 263 12.74 -1.18 -6.44
C GLY A 263 12.11 -0.96 -7.83
N LYS A 264 11.04 -1.70 -8.17
CA LYS A 264 10.32 -1.53 -9.45
C LYS A 264 9.67 -0.14 -9.59
N ALA A 265 9.04 0.34 -8.52
CA ALA A 265 8.46 1.68 -8.50
C ALA A 265 9.51 2.78 -8.70
N LEU A 266 10.65 2.66 -8.02
CA LEU A 266 11.76 3.60 -8.14
C LEU A 266 12.44 3.54 -9.52
N ASP A 267 12.59 2.35 -10.12
CA ASP A 267 13.13 2.19 -11.48
C ASP A 267 12.26 2.91 -12.51
N PHE A 268 10.94 2.77 -12.38
CA PHE A 268 9.99 3.50 -13.24
C PHE A 268 10.10 5.01 -13.01
N ALA A 269 10.03 5.46 -11.76
CA ALA A 269 10.08 6.88 -11.43
C ALA A 269 11.36 7.56 -11.89
N GLN A 270 12.50 6.86 -11.80
CA GLN A 270 13.80 7.36 -12.25
C GLN A 270 13.84 7.57 -13.77
N LYS A 271 13.17 6.71 -14.55
CA LYS A 271 13.07 6.82 -16.01
C LYS A 271 12.05 7.88 -16.43
N ASP A 272 10.86 7.85 -15.82
CA ASP A 272 9.72 8.70 -16.16
C ASP A 272 9.92 10.17 -15.75
N LYS A 273 10.55 10.43 -14.60
CA LYS A 273 10.85 11.75 -14.01
C LYS A 273 9.61 12.59 -13.63
N ASN A 274 8.41 12.05 -13.81
CA ASN A 274 7.14 12.69 -13.48
C ASN A 274 6.34 11.89 -12.46
N THR A 275 6.98 10.89 -11.83
CA THR A 275 6.36 9.99 -10.85
C THR A 275 6.87 10.29 -9.45
N LEU A 276 5.93 10.52 -8.54
CA LEU A 276 6.18 10.60 -7.11
C LEU A 276 5.97 9.21 -6.50
N VAL A 277 6.96 8.70 -5.78
CA VAL A 277 6.89 7.46 -5.01
C VAL A 277 6.93 7.80 -3.53
N LEU A 278 5.92 7.37 -2.78
CA LEU A 278 5.79 7.51 -1.34
C LEU A 278 5.79 6.14 -0.70
N ILE A 279 6.65 5.91 0.29
CA ILE A 279 6.81 4.61 0.95
C ILE A 279 6.64 4.83 2.45
N THR A 280 5.71 4.10 3.07
CA THR A 280 5.42 4.23 4.50
C THR A 280 4.81 2.95 5.07
N ALA A 281 4.31 3.02 6.28
CA ALA A 281 3.48 2.01 6.93
C ALA A 281 2.23 2.67 7.51
N ASP A 282 1.23 1.87 7.80
CA ASP A 282 0.01 2.27 8.50
C ASP A 282 0.20 2.30 10.02
N HIS A 283 0.98 1.37 10.58
CA HIS A 283 1.43 1.27 11.98
C HIS A 283 2.70 0.43 12.10
N GLU A 284 3.18 0.24 13.32
CA GLU A 284 4.21 -0.75 13.69
C GLU A 284 3.52 -1.94 14.39
N THR A 285 4.04 -3.16 14.15
CA THR A 285 3.54 -4.40 14.77
C THR A 285 4.67 -5.19 15.42
N GLY A 286 4.41 -5.69 16.64
CA GLY A 286 5.32 -6.56 17.38
C GLY A 286 6.20 -5.85 18.41
N GLY A 287 6.24 -4.52 18.41
CA GLY A 287 7.13 -3.76 19.27
C GLY A 287 8.59 -4.19 19.07
N VAL A 288 9.02 -4.27 17.80
CA VAL A 288 10.29 -4.86 17.39
C VAL A 288 11.48 -4.04 17.91
N THR A 289 12.48 -4.76 18.43
CA THR A 289 13.78 -4.19 18.80
C THR A 289 14.89 -4.97 18.12
N VAL A 290 15.80 -4.31 17.40
CA VAL A 290 17.00 -4.95 16.83
C VAL A 290 18.03 -5.06 17.93
N ALA A 291 18.27 -6.28 18.42
CA ALA A 291 19.15 -6.55 19.58
C ALA A 291 20.61 -6.76 19.15
N GLU A 292 20.83 -7.44 18.01
CA GLU A 292 22.14 -7.74 17.47
C GLU A 292 22.11 -7.75 15.95
N GLY A 293 23.25 -7.44 15.30
CA GLY A 293 23.32 -7.48 13.85
C GLY A 293 24.75 -7.43 13.31
N HIS A 294 24.93 -7.98 12.11
CA HIS A 294 26.21 -7.96 11.40
C HIS A 294 25.98 -7.95 9.88
N TYR A 295 26.17 -6.83 9.23
CA TYR A 295 25.93 -6.64 7.80
C TYR A 295 26.69 -7.66 6.91
N GLY A 296 27.99 -7.79 7.08
CA GLY A 296 28.80 -8.70 6.25
C GLY A 296 28.44 -10.19 6.41
N LYS A 297 27.82 -10.58 7.52
CA LYS A 297 27.31 -11.94 7.74
C LYS A 297 25.82 -12.06 7.45
N LYS A 298 25.15 -10.98 7.11
CA LYS A 298 23.69 -10.91 6.90
C LYS A 298 22.90 -11.50 8.07
N LYS A 299 23.38 -11.30 9.30
CA LYS A 299 22.75 -11.83 10.52
C LYS A 299 22.15 -10.69 11.32
N VAL A 300 20.96 -10.91 11.83
CA VAL A 300 20.26 -10.00 12.74
C VAL A 300 19.51 -10.83 13.78
N VAL A 301 19.40 -10.28 14.98
CA VAL A 301 18.55 -10.82 16.05
C VAL A 301 17.59 -9.71 16.46
N VAL A 302 16.31 -10.02 16.40
CA VAL A 302 15.28 -9.11 16.89
C VAL A 302 14.59 -9.68 18.11
N LYS A 303 14.03 -8.79 18.92
CA LYS A 303 13.13 -9.11 20.04
C LYS A 303 11.80 -8.45 19.78
N PHE A 304 10.73 -9.13 20.17
CA PHE A 304 9.37 -8.64 20.11
C PHE A 304 8.88 -8.35 21.53
N ASN A 305 8.22 -7.22 21.73
CA ASN A 305 7.70 -6.82 23.03
C ASN A 305 6.21 -7.06 23.16
N THR A 306 5.51 -7.29 22.05
CA THR A 306 4.07 -7.57 22.01
C THR A 306 3.76 -8.43 20.78
N GLY A 307 2.60 -9.08 20.77
CA GLY A 307 2.01 -9.67 19.57
C GLY A 307 0.96 -8.76 18.92
N TRP A 308 1.02 -7.45 19.17
CA TRP A 308 0.03 -6.47 18.72
C TRP A 308 0.70 -5.23 18.11
N HIS A 309 -0.11 -4.28 17.64
CA HIS A 309 0.39 -3.01 17.13
C HIS A 309 0.96 -2.14 18.25
N THR A 310 1.80 -1.18 17.89
CA THR A 310 2.29 -0.15 18.81
C THR A 310 2.04 1.26 18.25
N ALA A 311 2.16 2.26 19.11
CA ALA A 311 2.08 3.67 18.72
C ALA A 311 3.43 4.24 18.26
N SER A 312 4.43 3.39 18.01
CA SER A 312 5.73 3.83 17.50
C SER A 312 5.54 4.55 16.16
N PRO A 313 6.16 5.72 15.96
CA PRO A 313 6.15 6.37 14.66
C PRO A 313 6.73 5.45 13.58
N VAL A 314 6.12 5.47 12.40
CA VAL A 314 6.57 4.67 11.26
C VAL A 314 7.46 5.47 10.32
N PRO A 315 8.37 4.81 9.57
CA PRO A 315 9.21 5.49 8.61
C PRO A 315 8.41 5.98 7.40
N PHE A 316 8.93 7.04 6.79
CA PHE A 316 8.43 7.57 5.54
C PHE A 316 9.62 7.86 4.63
N PHE A 317 9.57 7.36 3.38
CA PHE A 317 10.56 7.65 2.36
C PHE A 317 9.87 8.19 1.12
N ALA A 318 10.52 9.11 0.41
CA ALA A 318 9.95 9.71 -0.77
C ALA A 318 11.00 9.93 -1.87
N TYR A 319 10.55 9.75 -3.11
CA TYR A 319 11.34 9.95 -4.31
C TYR A 319 10.51 10.62 -5.41
N GLY A 320 11.12 11.51 -6.17
CA GLY A 320 10.51 12.14 -7.34
C GLY A 320 10.06 13.59 -7.10
N PRO A 321 9.33 14.18 -8.04
CA PRO A 321 8.90 15.59 -7.94
C PRO A 321 8.02 15.83 -6.71
N GLY A 322 8.36 16.82 -5.87
CA GLY A 322 7.62 17.15 -4.64
C GLY A 322 7.95 16.26 -3.44
N ALA A 323 8.87 15.31 -3.57
CA ALA A 323 9.25 14.40 -2.49
C ALA A 323 9.81 15.12 -1.25
N GLU A 324 10.42 16.30 -1.42
CA GLU A 324 10.94 17.16 -0.34
C GLU A 324 9.88 17.60 0.66
N LEU A 325 8.62 17.70 0.23
CA LEU A 325 7.49 18.08 1.08
C LEU A 325 7.15 17.04 2.15
N PHE A 326 7.63 15.82 1.99
CA PHE A 326 7.30 14.69 2.88
C PHE A 326 8.35 14.44 3.96
N SER A 327 9.42 15.21 4.02
CA SER A 327 10.45 15.12 5.07
C SER A 327 9.94 15.55 6.44
N GLY A 328 10.65 15.12 7.49
CA GLY A 328 10.39 15.49 8.87
C GLY A 328 9.35 14.62 9.57
N PHE A 329 8.98 15.04 10.79
CA PHE A 329 8.06 14.31 11.65
C PHE A 329 6.63 14.89 11.48
N LYS A 330 5.76 14.15 10.82
CA LYS A 330 4.41 14.60 10.47
C LYS A 330 3.33 13.61 10.93
N ASP A 331 2.09 13.92 10.65
CA ASP A 331 0.96 13.01 10.84
C ASP A 331 0.80 12.07 9.63
N ASN A 332 0.13 10.92 9.78
CA ASN A 332 -0.12 9.98 8.69
C ASN A 332 -1.17 10.48 7.67
N THR A 333 -1.82 11.60 7.94
CA THR A 333 -2.70 12.29 6.97
C THR A 333 -1.92 13.10 5.93
N ALA A 334 -0.62 13.37 6.19
CA ALA A 334 0.21 14.22 5.34
C ALA A 334 0.40 13.76 3.88
N PRO A 335 0.30 12.46 3.51
CA PRO A 335 0.35 12.06 2.11
C PRO A 335 -0.78 12.60 1.24
N PHE A 336 -1.91 12.98 1.84
CA PHE A 336 -3.07 13.51 1.14
C PHE A 336 -3.08 15.05 1.08
N THR A 337 -2.53 15.73 2.08
CA THR A 337 -2.52 17.20 2.21
C THR A 337 -1.28 17.83 1.60
#